data_e4c64d729828a4c162e2a00a1ee592a1
#
_entry.id   e4c64d729828a4c162e2a00a1ee592a1
#
_cell.length_a   1.000
_cell.length_b   1.000
_cell.length_c   1.000
_cell.angle_alpha   90.00
_cell.angle_beta   90.00
_cell.angle_gamma   90.00
#
_symmetry.space_group_name_H-M   'P 1'
#
loop_
_entity.id
_entity.type
_entity.pdbx_description
1 polymer ?
#
loop_
_entity_poly.entity_id
_entity_poly.type
_entity_poly.pdbx_seq_one_letter_code
_entity_poly.pdbx_strand_id
1 'polypeptide(L)'
;FDAVTEDVWHKIDRPARLLSLPNILDGALAFASSFGGKLVTETMLVQGVNDSAPTLAATASFIAQLQPSTAYLAIPTRPPAEEWVLPPDEATINRAYHVFSERIAHVEVLIGYEGNAFAQTGDAAEDLLAITAVHPMRADAVEEFLARAGAGWPLVETLVAQGRLVEMYYGGHAFYLRKLRRPERMT
;
A
#
# COMPACT_ATOMS: atom_id res chain seq x y z
N PHE A 1 -9.29 -0.73 5.38
CA PHE A 1 -10.57 -0.75 4.62
C PHE A 1 -10.59 0.35 3.59
N ASP A 2 -10.49 0.01 2.31
CA ASP A 2 -10.44 0.97 1.21
C ASP A 2 -11.83 1.25 0.63
N ALA A 3 -12.80 0.38 0.93
CA ALA A 3 -14.17 0.49 0.49
C ALA A 3 -15.16 -0.24 1.42
N VAL A 4 -16.39 0.27 1.46
CA VAL A 4 -17.54 -0.30 2.17
C VAL A 4 -18.76 -0.48 1.26
N THR A 5 -18.58 -0.26 -0.05
CA THR A 5 -19.58 -0.51 -1.11
C THR A 5 -19.03 -1.52 -2.11
N GLU A 6 -19.89 -2.39 -2.63
CA GLU A 6 -19.49 -3.53 -3.49
C GLU A 6 -18.76 -3.08 -4.76
N ASP A 7 -19.22 -2.01 -5.42
CA ASP A 7 -18.64 -1.49 -6.65
C ASP A 7 -17.21 -0.99 -6.46
N VAL A 8 -16.97 -0.22 -5.41
CA VAL A 8 -15.64 0.29 -5.07
C VAL A 8 -14.75 -0.84 -4.58
N TRP A 9 -15.27 -1.73 -3.72
CA TRP A 9 -14.54 -2.89 -3.19
C TRP A 9 -14.05 -3.82 -4.30
N HIS A 10 -14.93 -4.16 -5.26
CA HIS A 10 -14.52 -4.98 -6.41
C HIS A 10 -13.46 -4.32 -7.29
N LYS A 11 -13.49 -2.98 -7.39
CA LYS A 11 -12.53 -2.24 -8.20
C LYS A 11 -11.15 -2.17 -7.55
N ILE A 12 -11.07 -1.92 -6.23
CA ILE A 12 -9.81 -1.77 -5.50
C ILE A 12 -9.27 -3.14 -5.08
N ASP A 13 -10.04 -3.89 -4.30
CA ASP A 13 -9.55 -5.09 -3.61
C ASP A 13 -9.57 -6.35 -4.48
N ARG A 14 -10.37 -6.34 -5.58
CA ARG A 14 -10.48 -7.46 -6.52
C ARG A 14 -10.67 -8.80 -5.81
N PRO A 15 -11.68 -8.93 -4.94
CA PRO A 15 -11.86 -10.06 -4.05
C PRO A 15 -12.07 -11.37 -4.82
N ALA A 16 -11.71 -12.48 -4.18
CA ALA A 16 -12.08 -13.79 -4.68
C ALA A 16 -13.62 -13.93 -4.73
N ARG A 17 -14.15 -14.63 -5.75
CA ARG A 17 -15.59 -14.71 -6.05
C ARG A 17 -16.48 -15.23 -4.91
N LEU A 18 -15.90 -15.94 -3.94
CA LEU A 18 -16.62 -16.50 -2.79
C LEU A 18 -16.69 -15.55 -1.58
N LEU A 19 -15.98 -14.43 -1.64
CA LEU A 19 -16.00 -13.45 -0.57
C LEU A 19 -17.25 -12.56 -0.68
N SER A 20 -17.80 -12.18 0.47
CA SER A 20 -18.95 -11.30 0.61
C SER A 20 -18.54 -10.09 1.43
N LEU A 21 -18.67 -8.89 0.87
CA LEU A 21 -18.35 -7.66 1.57
C LEU A 21 -19.16 -7.51 2.87
N PRO A 22 -20.49 -7.75 2.92
CA PRO A 22 -21.24 -7.69 4.16
C PRO A 22 -20.66 -8.61 5.24
N ASN A 23 -20.31 -9.85 4.91
CA ASN A 23 -19.73 -10.78 5.88
C ASN A 23 -18.35 -10.31 6.40
N ILE A 24 -17.56 -9.65 5.55
CA ILE A 24 -16.26 -9.09 5.95
C ILE A 24 -16.46 -7.91 6.90
N LEU A 25 -17.42 -7.02 6.61
CA LEU A 25 -17.73 -5.87 7.45
C LEU A 25 -18.29 -6.32 8.82
N ASP A 26 -19.23 -7.26 8.82
CA ASP A 26 -19.78 -7.85 10.06
C ASP A 26 -18.70 -8.55 10.89
N GLY A 27 -17.82 -9.31 10.22
CA GLY A 27 -16.67 -9.96 10.86
C GLY A 27 -15.69 -8.97 11.49
N ALA A 28 -15.44 -7.84 10.83
CA ALA A 28 -14.60 -6.78 11.37
C ALA A 28 -15.20 -6.13 12.61
N LEU A 29 -16.51 -5.86 12.62
CA LEU A 29 -17.24 -5.34 13.78
C LEU A 29 -17.22 -6.34 14.95
N ALA A 30 -17.45 -7.63 14.67
CA ALA A 30 -17.38 -8.68 15.68
C ALA A 30 -15.96 -8.81 16.26
N PHE A 31 -14.93 -8.76 15.41
CA PHE A 31 -13.55 -8.74 15.86
C PHE A 31 -13.27 -7.53 16.74
N ALA A 32 -13.58 -6.33 16.28
CA ALA A 32 -13.33 -5.09 17.02
C ALA A 32 -13.98 -5.10 18.42
N SER A 33 -15.20 -5.65 18.52
CA SER A 33 -15.94 -5.72 19.79
C SER A 33 -15.32 -6.71 20.81
N SER A 34 -14.59 -7.72 20.34
CA SER A 34 -13.99 -8.76 21.17
C SER A 34 -12.48 -8.59 21.40
N PHE A 35 -11.82 -7.74 20.59
CA PHE A 35 -10.38 -7.56 20.65
C PHE A 35 -10.00 -6.54 21.73
N GLY A 36 -9.29 -7.00 22.77
CA GLY A 36 -8.86 -6.15 23.90
C GLY A 36 -7.55 -5.39 23.67
N GLY A 37 -6.94 -5.45 22.48
CA GLY A 37 -5.68 -4.81 22.16
C GLY A 37 -5.85 -3.45 21.45
N LYS A 38 -4.74 -2.89 20.97
CA LYS A 38 -4.74 -1.67 20.17
C LYS A 38 -5.16 -1.98 18.73
N LEU A 39 -6.34 -1.53 18.32
CA LEU A 39 -6.82 -1.61 16.95
C LEU A 39 -6.44 -0.35 16.18
N VAL A 40 -5.90 -0.51 15.00
CA VAL A 40 -5.66 0.56 14.03
C VAL A 40 -6.29 0.17 12.69
N THR A 41 -6.61 1.16 11.88
CA THR A 41 -7.11 0.95 10.52
C THR A 41 -6.26 1.73 9.53
N GLU A 42 -6.17 1.25 8.30
CA GLU A 42 -5.57 1.95 7.18
C GLU A 42 -6.56 1.97 6.01
N THR A 43 -6.65 3.11 5.34
CA THR A 43 -7.45 3.32 4.13
C THR A 43 -6.55 3.92 3.06
N MET A 44 -6.30 3.19 1.97
CA MET A 44 -5.59 3.68 0.80
C MET A 44 -6.54 4.51 -0.07
N LEU A 45 -6.24 5.79 -0.26
CA LEU A 45 -7.00 6.68 -1.13
C LEU A 45 -6.49 6.59 -2.57
N VAL A 46 -7.40 6.31 -3.50
CA VAL A 46 -7.11 6.18 -4.93
C VAL A 46 -7.95 7.18 -5.71
N GLN A 47 -7.29 8.03 -6.50
CA GLN A 47 -7.92 9.10 -7.27
C GLN A 47 -9.06 8.58 -8.15
N GLY A 48 -10.22 9.21 -8.06
CA GLY A 48 -11.41 8.90 -8.88
C GLY A 48 -12.03 7.52 -8.59
N VAL A 49 -11.66 6.88 -7.46
CA VAL A 49 -12.20 5.56 -7.09
C VAL A 49 -12.91 5.62 -5.74
N ASN A 50 -12.20 5.88 -4.66
CA ASN A 50 -12.77 5.94 -3.31
C ASN A 50 -12.62 7.30 -2.62
N ASP A 51 -12.26 8.32 -3.36
CA ASP A 51 -11.96 9.68 -2.91
C ASP A 51 -13.15 10.65 -3.02
N SER A 52 -14.31 10.19 -3.47
CA SER A 52 -15.54 11.00 -3.52
C SER A 52 -16.09 11.28 -2.11
N ALA A 53 -16.72 12.43 -1.91
CA ALA A 53 -17.28 12.80 -0.61
C ALA A 53 -18.26 11.75 -0.04
N PRO A 54 -19.19 11.16 -0.82
CA PRO A 54 -20.04 10.09 -0.32
C PRO A 54 -19.29 8.83 0.09
N THR A 55 -18.29 8.41 -0.70
CA THR A 55 -17.49 7.21 -0.41
C THR A 55 -16.66 7.41 0.85
N LEU A 56 -15.98 8.56 0.98
CA LEU A 56 -15.22 8.93 2.18
C LEU A 56 -16.12 8.93 3.43
N ALA A 57 -17.31 9.52 3.34
CA ALA A 57 -18.23 9.57 4.46
C ALA A 57 -18.74 8.17 4.88
N ALA A 58 -19.02 7.30 3.92
CA ALA A 58 -19.45 5.92 4.18
C ALA A 58 -18.33 5.10 4.85
N THR A 59 -17.10 5.18 4.31
CA THR A 59 -15.93 4.48 4.86
C THR A 59 -15.59 5.00 6.26
N ALA A 60 -15.55 6.32 6.47
CA ALA A 60 -15.31 6.90 7.79
C ALA A 60 -16.36 6.50 8.82
N SER A 61 -17.65 6.44 8.40
CA SER A 61 -18.75 6.03 9.28
C SER A 61 -18.65 4.56 9.70
N PHE A 62 -18.19 3.69 8.80
CA PHE A 62 -17.94 2.29 9.14
C PHE A 62 -16.72 2.15 10.07
N ILE A 63 -15.59 2.79 9.73
CA ILE A 63 -14.37 2.72 10.54
C ILE A 63 -14.63 3.27 11.96
N ALA A 64 -15.43 4.32 12.11
CA ALA A 64 -15.79 4.85 13.42
C ALA A 64 -16.49 3.80 14.32
N GLN A 65 -17.26 2.86 13.76
CA GLN A 65 -17.90 1.78 14.53
C GLN A 65 -16.88 0.76 15.06
N LEU A 66 -15.71 0.61 14.40
CA LEU A 66 -14.62 -0.24 14.86
C LEU A 66 -13.88 0.37 16.06
N GLN A 67 -14.07 1.64 16.35
CA GLN A 67 -13.42 2.39 17.43
C GLN A 67 -11.88 2.24 17.42
N PRO A 68 -11.20 2.50 16.29
CA PRO A 68 -9.76 2.34 16.22
C PRO A 68 -9.06 3.36 17.12
N SER A 69 -7.90 2.99 17.65
CA SER A 69 -7.01 3.93 18.37
C SER A 69 -6.40 4.96 17.43
N THR A 70 -6.23 4.62 16.15
CA THR A 70 -5.79 5.52 15.08
C THR A 70 -6.32 4.98 13.74
N ALA A 71 -6.86 5.87 12.91
CA ALA A 71 -7.17 5.61 11.51
C ALA A 71 -6.12 6.27 10.63
N TYR A 72 -5.42 5.49 9.84
CA TYR A 72 -4.44 5.96 8.87
C TYR A 72 -5.10 6.15 7.51
N LEU A 73 -4.80 7.29 6.87
CA LEU A 73 -5.12 7.55 5.47
C LEU A 73 -3.82 7.46 4.68
N ALA A 74 -3.71 6.48 3.81
CA ALA A 74 -2.55 6.26 2.96
C ALA A 74 -2.84 6.71 1.52
N ILE A 75 -1.78 6.96 0.75
CA ILE A 75 -1.84 7.20 -0.69
C ILE A 75 -0.83 6.28 -1.39
N PRO A 76 -1.00 5.98 -2.69
CA PRO A 76 0.01 5.27 -3.45
C PRO A 76 1.33 6.03 -3.48
N THR A 77 2.33 5.56 -2.71
CA THR A 77 3.69 6.14 -2.64
C THR A 77 4.72 5.30 -3.40
N ARG A 78 4.32 4.15 -3.92
CA ARG A 78 5.12 3.21 -4.71
C ARG A 78 4.43 2.90 -6.02
N PRO A 79 5.17 2.44 -7.05
CA PRO A 79 4.57 2.02 -8.31
C PRO A 79 3.48 0.97 -8.09
N PRO A 80 2.22 1.27 -8.45
CA PRO A 80 1.13 0.32 -8.30
C PRO A 80 1.19 -0.76 -9.38
N ALA A 81 0.53 -1.89 -9.14
CA ALA A 81 0.40 -2.97 -10.12
C ALA A 81 -0.46 -2.59 -11.33
N GLU A 82 -1.31 -1.58 -11.18
CA GLU A 82 -2.26 -1.10 -12.19
C GLU A 82 -1.99 0.37 -12.51
N GLU A 83 -1.85 0.69 -13.77
CA GLU A 83 -1.53 2.04 -14.25
C GLU A 83 -2.59 3.11 -13.90
N TRP A 84 -3.83 2.69 -13.68
CA TRP A 84 -4.93 3.60 -13.31
C TRP A 84 -4.92 4.01 -11.83
N VAL A 85 -4.12 3.36 -10.99
CA VAL A 85 -4.01 3.70 -9.57
C VAL A 85 -3.13 4.93 -9.41
N LEU A 86 -3.74 6.05 -9.11
CA LEU A 86 -3.07 7.33 -8.90
C LEU A 86 -3.36 7.88 -7.52
N PRO A 87 -2.42 8.60 -6.89
CA PRO A 87 -2.68 9.31 -5.65
C PRO A 87 -3.66 10.47 -5.90
N PRO A 88 -4.59 10.75 -4.97
CA PRO A 88 -5.40 11.96 -5.03
C PRO A 88 -4.55 13.22 -4.87
N ASP A 89 -5.11 14.36 -5.26
CA ASP A 89 -4.49 15.67 -5.01
C ASP A 89 -4.55 16.06 -3.52
N GLU A 90 -3.75 17.07 -3.15
CA GLU A 90 -3.68 17.57 -1.77
C GLU A 90 -5.03 18.04 -1.23
N ALA A 91 -5.86 18.69 -2.06
CA ALA A 91 -7.17 19.16 -1.65
C ALA A 91 -8.11 18.00 -1.30
N THR A 92 -8.02 16.90 -2.05
CA THR A 92 -8.78 15.68 -1.81
C THR A 92 -8.29 14.94 -0.56
N ILE A 93 -6.97 14.86 -0.34
CA ILE A 93 -6.39 14.29 0.88
C ILE A 93 -6.82 15.09 2.11
N ASN A 94 -6.77 16.42 2.04
CA ASN A 94 -7.21 17.30 3.11
C ASN A 94 -8.70 17.10 3.41
N ARG A 95 -9.56 17.03 2.39
CA ARG A 95 -10.98 16.74 2.55
C ARG A 95 -11.21 15.37 3.21
N ALA A 96 -10.49 14.33 2.79
CA ALA A 96 -10.59 13.01 3.39
C ALA A 96 -10.22 13.05 4.88
N TYR A 97 -9.11 13.73 5.23
CA TYR A 97 -8.72 13.92 6.62
C TYR A 97 -9.84 14.54 7.46
N HIS A 98 -10.46 15.61 6.98
CA HIS A 98 -11.55 16.27 7.70
C HIS A 98 -12.77 15.36 7.87
N VAL A 99 -13.20 14.66 6.79
CA VAL A 99 -14.35 13.74 6.84
C VAL A 99 -14.13 12.62 7.86
N PHE A 100 -12.92 12.10 7.96
CA PHE A 100 -12.57 11.07 8.94
C PHE A 100 -12.48 11.65 10.35
N SER A 101 -11.84 12.82 10.52
CA SER A 101 -11.65 13.47 11.83
C SER A 101 -12.96 13.96 12.47
N GLU A 102 -14.02 14.16 11.68
CA GLU A 102 -15.37 14.43 12.22
C GLU A 102 -15.95 13.23 13.01
N ARG A 103 -15.47 12.01 12.78
CA ARG A 103 -16.03 10.75 13.30
C ARG A 103 -15.05 9.95 14.14
N ILE A 104 -13.75 10.15 13.95
CA ILE A 104 -12.68 9.36 14.55
C ILE A 104 -11.71 10.31 15.25
N ALA A 105 -11.41 10.03 16.51
CA ALA A 105 -10.63 10.93 17.37
C ALA A 105 -9.18 11.13 16.91
N HIS A 106 -8.57 10.07 16.37
CA HIS A 106 -7.18 10.11 15.92
C HIS A 106 -7.10 9.64 14.47
N VAL A 107 -6.80 10.58 13.58
CA VAL A 107 -6.57 10.35 12.15
C VAL A 107 -5.18 10.83 11.80
N GLU A 108 -4.41 10.02 11.09
CA GLU A 108 -3.09 10.35 10.59
C GLU A 108 -3.01 10.12 9.08
N VAL A 109 -2.26 10.96 8.37
CA VAL A 109 -2.08 10.83 6.93
C VAL A 109 -0.68 10.33 6.62
N LEU A 110 -0.59 9.19 5.94
CA LEU A 110 0.65 8.56 5.50
C LEU A 110 0.97 8.98 4.06
N ILE A 111 1.60 10.13 3.91
CA ILE A 111 1.99 10.69 2.59
C ILE A 111 3.48 10.50 2.29
N GLY A 112 4.24 9.99 3.25
CA GLY A 112 5.67 9.72 3.12
C GLY A 112 5.97 8.33 2.60
N TYR A 113 7.15 8.18 1.97
CA TYR A 113 7.67 6.85 1.67
C TYR A 113 7.94 6.10 2.99
N GLU A 114 7.32 4.94 3.15
CA GLU A 114 7.52 4.09 4.34
C GLU A 114 8.95 3.57 4.39
N GLY A 115 9.55 3.65 5.58
CA GLY A 115 10.96 3.43 5.88
C GLY A 115 11.65 2.21 5.24
N ASN A 116 12.98 2.26 5.25
CA ASN A 116 13.90 1.38 4.51
C ASN A 116 14.45 0.22 5.35
N ALA A 117 13.84 -0.12 6.50
CA ALA A 117 14.32 -1.15 7.40
C ALA A 117 13.91 -2.55 6.92
N PHE A 118 14.73 -3.17 6.06
CA PHE A 118 14.53 -4.55 5.62
C PHE A 118 15.51 -5.48 6.33
N ALA A 119 15.06 -6.71 6.63
CA ALA A 119 15.91 -7.76 7.18
C ALA A 119 16.94 -8.21 6.11
N GLN A 120 18.13 -8.61 6.57
CA GLN A 120 19.21 -9.09 5.73
C GLN A 120 19.61 -10.49 6.16
N THR A 121 19.87 -11.39 5.18
CA THR A 121 20.32 -12.77 5.42
C THR A 121 21.83 -12.92 5.19
N GLY A 122 22.47 -11.92 4.60
CA GLY A 122 23.90 -11.90 4.30
C GLY A 122 24.25 -12.03 2.81
N ASP A 123 23.28 -12.37 1.94
CA ASP A 123 23.41 -12.29 0.49
C ASP A 123 22.65 -11.06 -0.03
N ALA A 124 23.39 -9.98 -0.25
CA ALA A 124 22.81 -8.70 -0.67
C ALA A 124 22.01 -8.78 -1.98
N ALA A 125 22.42 -9.66 -2.93
CA ALA A 125 21.72 -9.82 -4.19
C ALA A 125 20.37 -10.53 -4.02
N GLU A 126 20.35 -11.65 -3.31
CA GLU A 126 19.12 -12.41 -3.06
C GLU A 126 18.20 -11.66 -2.11
N ASP A 127 18.73 -10.98 -1.09
CA ASP A 127 17.92 -10.12 -0.20
C ASP A 127 17.26 -8.97 -0.97
N LEU A 128 18.01 -8.26 -1.83
CA LEU A 128 17.45 -7.18 -2.65
C LEU A 128 16.36 -7.71 -3.60
N LEU A 129 16.58 -8.87 -4.21
CA LEU A 129 15.59 -9.50 -5.08
C LEU A 129 14.35 -10.01 -4.32
N ALA A 130 14.53 -10.52 -3.11
CA ALA A 130 13.41 -10.95 -2.26
C ALA A 130 12.54 -9.76 -1.84
N ILE A 131 13.16 -8.68 -1.38
CA ILE A 131 12.46 -7.45 -0.97
C ILE A 131 11.72 -6.85 -2.17
N THR A 132 12.42 -6.66 -3.30
CA THR A 132 11.86 -6.03 -4.51
C THR A 132 10.83 -6.88 -5.24
N ALA A 133 10.67 -8.14 -4.87
CA ALA A 133 9.59 -9.00 -5.38
C ALA A 133 8.20 -8.61 -4.83
N VAL A 134 8.16 -8.06 -3.63
CA VAL A 134 6.93 -7.69 -2.92
C VAL A 134 6.83 -6.19 -2.61
N HIS A 135 7.97 -5.51 -2.55
CA HIS A 135 8.05 -4.08 -2.25
C HIS A 135 8.96 -3.37 -3.25
N PRO A 136 8.42 -2.61 -4.23
CA PRO A 136 9.24 -1.72 -5.04
C PRO A 136 10.06 -0.80 -4.14
N MET A 137 11.39 -0.80 -4.31
CA MET A 137 12.29 0.03 -3.51
C MET A 137 12.70 1.29 -4.29
N ARG A 138 12.61 2.45 -3.65
CA ARG A 138 13.12 3.71 -4.21
C ARG A 138 14.65 3.69 -4.21
N ALA A 139 15.28 4.40 -5.14
CA ALA A 139 16.75 4.41 -5.32
C ALA A 139 17.51 4.70 -4.02
N ASP A 140 17.08 5.70 -3.24
CA ASP A 140 17.69 6.04 -1.95
C ASP A 140 17.55 4.91 -0.91
N ALA A 141 16.42 4.19 -0.92
CA ALA A 141 16.22 3.01 -0.08
C ALA A 141 17.14 1.84 -0.47
N VAL A 142 17.39 1.68 -1.78
CA VAL A 142 18.35 0.68 -2.28
C VAL A 142 19.77 1.06 -1.85
N GLU A 143 20.17 2.33 -1.96
CA GLU A 143 21.48 2.80 -1.50
C GLU A 143 21.70 2.52 0.00
N GLU A 144 20.72 2.84 0.83
CA GLU A 144 20.77 2.59 2.27
C GLU A 144 20.84 1.08 2.58
N PHE A 145 20.07 0.26 1.85
CA PHE A 145 20.12 -1.19 1.97
C PHE A 145 21.52 -1.72 1.62
N LEU A 146 22.09 -1.30 0.48
CA LEU A 146 23.41 -1.70 0.03
C LEU A 146 24.50 -1.32 1.03
N ALA A 147 24.46 -0.10 1.56
CA ALA A 147 25.43 0.36 2.57
C ALA A 147 25.41 -0.54 3.81
N ARG A 148 24.23 -0.95 4.29
CA ARG A 148 24.09 -1.87 5.43
C ARG A 148 24.55 -3.30 5.11
N ALA A 149 24.37 -3.74 3.86
CA ALA A 149 24.79 -5.05 3.38
C ALA A 149 26.27 -5.13 3.02
N GLY A 150 27.03 -4.02 3.12
CA GLY A 150 28.41 -3.94 2.69
C GLY A 150 28.60 -4.12 1.18
N ALA A 151 27.56 -3.82 0.40
CA ALA A 151 27.54 -3.89 -1.06
C ALA A 151 27.52 -2.50 -1.69
N GLY A 152 27.75 -2.42 -3.01
CA GLY A 152 27.75 -1.17 -3.74
C GLY A 152 26.77 -1.19 -4.92
N TRP A 153 26.53 0.00 -5.51
CA TRP A 153 25.64 0.20 -6.65
C TRP A 153 25.89 -0.69 -7.87
N PRO A 154 27.14 -1.13 -8.19
CA PRO A 154 27.39 -2.09 -9.25
C PRO A 154 26.60 -3.40 -9.15
N LEU A 155 26.16 -3.78 -7.95
CA LEU A 155 25.26 -4.91 -7.76
C LEU A 155 23.91 -4.67 -8.44
N VAL A 156 23.32 -3.48 -8.27
CA VAL A 156 22.05 -3.10 -8.90
C VAL A 156 22.19 -3.10 -10.42
N GLU A 157 23.25 -2.46 -10.95
CA GLU A 157 23.53 -2.42 -12.38
C GLU A 157 23.65 -3.83 -12.97
N THR A 158 24.34 -4.73 -12.26
CA THR A 158 24.46 -6.14 -12.66
C THR A 158 23.09 -6.82 -12.70
N LEU A 159 22.26 -6.66 -11.68
CA LEU A 159 20.94 -7.28 -11.62
C LEU A 159 19.98 -6.72 -12.68
N VAL A 160 20.08 -5.42 -12.99
CA VAL A 160 19.34 -4.78 -14.09
C VAL A 160 19.81 -5.32 -15.45
N ALA A 161 21.11 -5.37 -15.67
CA ALA A 161 21.71 -5.92 -16.91
C ALA A 161 21.33 -7.40 -17.13
N GLN A 162 21.23 -8.18 -16.06
CA GLN A 162 20.76 -9.57 -16.09
C GLN A 162 19.24 -9.70 -16.27
N GLY A 163 18.49 -8.58 -16.27
CA GLY A 163 17.04 -8.57 -16.34
C GLY A 163 16.37 -9.19 -15.11
N ARG A 164 17.04 -9.23 -13.97
CA ARG A 164 16.49 -9.69 -12.68
C ARG A 164 15.81 -8.55 -11.91
N LEU A 165 16.30 -7.32 -12.05
CA LEU A 165 15.67 -6.08 -11.61
C LEU A 165 15.19 -5.25 -12.80
N VAL A 166 14.17 -4.45 -12.57
CA VAL A 166 13.64 -3.44 -13.49
C VAL A 166 13.67 -2.10 -12.79
N GLU A 167 14.19 -1.09 -13.47
CA GLU A 167 14.06 0.30 -13.05
C GLU A 167 12.78 0.89 -13.63
N MET A 168 12.04 1.64 -12.83
CA MET A 168 10.89 2.41 -13.31
C MET A 168 10.78 3.75 -12.57
N TYR A 169 10.14 4.72 -13.19
CA TYR A 169 9.94 6.04 -12.62
C TYR A 169 8.49 6.22 -12.17
N TYR A 170 8.32 6.70 -10.93
CA TYR A 170 7.00 7.00 -10.36
C TYR A 170 7.12 8.18 -9.38
N GLY A 171 6.21 9.16 -9.46
CA GLY A 171 6.21 10.32 -8.58
C GLY A 171 7.52 11.12 -8.57
N GLY A 172 8.27 11.15 -9.69
CA GLY A 172 9.56 11.83 -9.79
C GLY A 172 10.76 11.07 -9.22
N HIS A 173 10.57 9.83 -8.77
CA HIS A 173 11.62 8.98 -8.20
C HIS A 173 11.84 7.71 -9.02
N ALA A 174 13.09 7.24 -9.04
CA ALA A 174 13.43 5.91 -9.57
C ALA A 174 13.10 4.84 -8.54
N PHE A 175 12.47 3.76 -8.99
CA PHE A 175 12.16 2.56 -8.19
C PHE A 175 12.72 1.32 -8.85
N TYR A 176 13.10 0.35 -8.03
CA TYR A 176 13.61 -0.94 -8.45
C TYR A 176 12.66 -2.05 -8.03
N LEU A 177 12.31 -2.92 -8.98
CA LEU A 177 11.40 -4.05 -8.81
C LEU A 177 12.05 -5.32 -9.32
N ARG A 178 11.79 -6.45 -8.66
CA ARG A 178 12.17 -7.75 -9.20
C ARG A 178 11.35 -8.06 -10.44
N LYS A 179 12.01 -8.47 -11.53
CA LYS A 179 11.33 -8.97 -12.72
C LYS A 179 10.76 -10.36 -12.44
N LEU A 180 9.45 -10.45 -12.22
CA LEU A 180 8.77 -11.74 -12.09
C LEU A 180 8.68 -12.39 -13.47
N ARG A 181 9.11 -13.66 -13.60
CA ARG A 181 8.85 -14.45 -14.81
C ARG A 181 7.33 -14.65 -14.91
N ARG A 182 6.72 -14.17 -15.99
CA ARG A 182 5.36 -14.59 -16.32
C ARG A 182 5.41 -16.12 -16.50
N PRO A 183 4.53 -16.91 -15.84
CA PRO A 183 4.41 -18.31 -16.20
C PRO A 183 4.06 -18.36 -17.68
N GLU A 184 4.83 -19.12 -18.47
CA GLU A 184 4.47 -19.41 -19.87
C GLU A 184 3.06 -20.00 -19.84
N ARG A 185 2.14 -19.36 -20.56
CA ARG A 185 0.82 -19.97 -20.76
C ARG A 185 1.09 -21.26 -21.52
N MET A 186 0.93 -22.38 -20.87
CA MET A 186 0.85 -23.66 -21.57
C MET A 186 -0.31 -23.56 -22.57
N THR A 187 0.05 -23.51 -23.85
CA THR A 187 -0.88 -23.60 -25.00
C THR A 187 -1.49 -24.98 -25.06
#